data_c479b1699609fd8b94af3cd66a254751
#
_entry.id   c479b1699609fd8b94af3cd66a254751
#
_cell.length_a   1.000
_cell.length_b   1.000
_cell.length_c   1.000
_cell.angle_alpha   90.00
_cell.angle_beta   90.00
_cell.angle_gamma   90.00
#
_symmetry.space_group_name_H-M   'P 1'
#
loop_
_entity.id
_entity.type
_entity.pdbx_description
1 polymer ?
#
loop_
_entity_poly.entity_id
_entity_poly.type
_entity_poly.pdbx_seq_one_letter_code
_entity_poly.pdbx_strand_id
1 'polypeptide(L)'
;MQRIILILIGTFFLNFLFGQSNYEKFKVLFQKDDTLKIKSLMKEWEKTGTEEPEFYTSYSNYYFSQSKQELLSIQNQKPNGKSLQFEDKSGNTQGFISSNISYDSLKTLKAINYLDQAIEKFPNRLDIRFGKCYILEQTNDYSNFTKTLIETIEYSRVNNNNWLWMNNVKQKKGEEFLLSNIQNYLNQLYETQDDSLLQFMIQIGDKALEIYPKNIEIRTTTSVAYLLKNNSDKALEYLKLAENINPKDCIVINNIAQTYKIKGDKLNAIIYYKKAEKFGDKEMKKFAKQNIKELEK
;
A
#
# COMPACT_ATOMS: atom_id res chain seq x y z
N MET A 1 77.93 -21.83 -4.07
CA MET A 1 77.35 -20.47 -3.97
C MET A 1 76.06 -20.43 -4.79
N GLN A 2 74.95 -20.73 -4.13
CA GLN A 2 73.59 -20.64 -4.76
C GLN A 2 73.04 -19.24 -4.49
N ARG A 3 72.78 -18.52 -5.56
CA ARG A 3 72.09 -17.21 -5.47
C ARG A 3 70.60 -17.43 -5.43
N ILE A 4 70.00 -17.10 -4.25
CA ILE A 4 68.54 -17.05 -4.08
C ILE A 4 68.06 -15.75 -4.74
N ILE A 5 67.24 -15.88 -5.79
CA ILE A 5 66.53 -14.79 -6.39
C ILE A 5 65.21 -14.63 -5.62
N LEU A 6 65.08 -13.58 -4.82
CA LEU A 6 63.83 -13.17 -4.20
C LEU A 6 62.93 -12.50 -5.27
N ILE A 7 61.89 -13.21 -5.69
CA ILE A 7 60.83 -12.62 -6.49
C ILE A 7 59.85 -11.91 -5.54
N LEU A 8 59.91 -10.58 -5.51
CA LEU A 8 58.91 -9.75 -4.86
C LEU A 8 57.67 -9.75 -5.74
N ILE A 9 56.67 -10.59 -5.37
CA ILE A 9 55.32 -10.52 -5.94
C ILE A 9 54.63 -9.31 -5.27
N GLY A 10 54.71 -8.17 -5.93
CA GLY A 10 53.91 -7.00 -5.62
C GLY A 10 52.44 -7.30 -5.93
N THR A 11 51.66 -7.66 -4.93
CA THR A 11 50.22 -7.68 -5.06
C THR A 11 49.70 -6.27 -5.21
N PHE A 12 49.50 -5.85 -6.47
CA PHE A 12 48.69 -4.68 -6.76
C PHE A 12 47.26 -4.96 -6.34
N PHE A 13 46.93 -4.59 -5.13
CA PHE A 13 45.53 -4.38 -4.72
C PHE A 13 45.03 -3.17 -5.52
N LEU A 14 44.47 -3.41 -6.70
CA LEU A 14 43.58 -2.47 -7.36
C LEU A 14 42.36 -2.33 -6.40
N ASN A 15 42.44 -1.40 -5.46
CA ASN A 15 41.29 -0.80 -4.85
C ASN A 15 40.49 -0.16 -5.98
N PHE A 16 39.53 -0.90 -6.55
CA PHE A 16 38.43 -0.30 -7.26
C PHE A 16 37.63 0.50 -6.22
N LEU A 17 38.05 1.74 -6.02
CA LEU A 17 37.23 2.80 -5.47
C LEU A 17 36.13 3.06 -6.52
N PHE A 18 35.17 2.16 -6.61
CA PHE A 18 33.86 2.52 -7.14
C PHE A 18 33.36 3.58 -6.17
N GLY A 19 33.45 4.85 -6.60
CA GLY A 19 32.90 5.95 -5.83
C GLY A 19 31.44 5.62 -5.54
N GLN A 20 31.06 5.67 -4.26
CA GLN A 20 29.71 5.41 -3.83
C GLN A 20 28.75 6.24 -4.68
N SER A 21 27.71 5.62 -5.27
CA SER A 21 26.73 6.34 -6.12
C SER A 21 26.09 7.48 -5.33
N ASN A 22 25.59 8.50 -6.02
CA ASN A 22 24.87 9.59 -5.36
C ASN A 22 23.66 9.09 -4.57
N TYR A 23 23.01 8.05 -5.05
CA TYR A 23 21.92 7.39 -4.33
C TYR A 23 22.39 6.77 -3.00
N GLU A 24 23.50 6.05 -2.98
CA GLU A 24 24.05 5.48 -1.75
C GLU A 24 24.48 6.57 -0.75
N LYS A 25 25.11 7.65 -1.24
CA LYS A 25 25.45 8.81 -0.40
C LYS A 25 24.17 9.45 0.18
N PHE A 26 23.14 9.62 -0.67
CA PHE A 26 21.86 10.17 -0.23
C PHE A 26 21.25 9.32 0.90
N LYS A 27 21.17 7.99 0.75
CA LYS A 27 20.61 7.10 1.78
C LYS A 27 21.30 7.27 3.13
N VAL A 28 22.64 7.33 3.13
CA VAL A 28 23.42 7.51 4.36
C VAL A 28 23.15 8.86 5.01
N LEU A 29 23.08 9.93 4.24
CA LEU A 29 22.82 11.28 4.74
C LEU A 29 21.37 11.42 5.23
N PHE A 30 20.42 10.80 4.52
CA PHE A 30 19.00 10.81 4.85
C PHE A 30 18.73 10.08 6.17
N GLN A 31 19.38 8.93 6.41
CA GLN A 31 19.29 8.23 7.69
C GLN A 31 19.86 9.03 8.87
N LYS A 32 20.84 9.91 8.61
CA LYS A 32 21.46 10.78 9.61
C LYS A 32 20.75 12.14 9.78
N ASP A 33 19.71 12.36 8.99
CA ASP A 33 18.98 13.65 8.91
C ASP A 33 19.93 14.86 8.65
N ASP A 34 21.02 14.64 7.90
CA ASP A 34 22.01 15.69 7.58
C ASP A 34 21.50 16.56 6.41
N THR A 35 20.50 17.38 6.72
CA THR A 35 19.81 18.24 5.76
C THR A 35 20.75 19.12 4.95
N LEU A 36 21.84 19.64 5.54
CA LEU A 36 22.77 20.51 4.84
C LEU A 36 23.55 19.76 3.77
N LYS A 37 24.10 18.59 4.13
CA LYS A 37 24.81 17.74 3.16
C LYS A 37 23.88 17.14 2.11
N ILE A 38 22.65 16.79 2.46
CA ILE A 38 21.64 16.37 1.48
C ILE A 38 21.43 17.45 0.44
N LYS A 39 21.19 18.72 0.83
CA LYS A 39 21.02 19.83 -0.11
C LYS A 39 22.22 20.03 -1.03
N SER A 40 23.43 19.92 -0.49
CA SER A 40 24.65 20.03 -1.28
C SER A 40 24.78 18.89 -2.29
N LEU A 41 24.56 17.64 -1.85
CA LEU A 41 24.57 16.46 -2.71
C LEU A 41 23.51 16.57 -3.82
N MET A 42 22.27 16.94 -3.47
CA MET A 42 21.20 17.11 -4.44
C MET A 42 21.55 18.11 -5.52
N LYS A 43 22.09 19.30 -5.15
CA LYS A 43 22.50 20.32 -6.11
C LYS A 43 23.59 19.83 -7.09
N GLU A 44 24.53 19.00 -6.62
CA GLU A 44 25.54 18.41 -7.50
C GLU A 44 24.95 17.30 -8.37
N TRP A 45 24.06 16.47 -7.79
CA TRP A 45 23.42 15.38 -8.52
C TRP A 45 22.46 15.87 -9.61
N GLU A 46 21.81 17.02 -9.42
CA GLU A 46 20.95 17.66 -10.42
C GLU A 46 21.66 17.91 -11.77
N LYS A 47 22.98 18.10 -11.76
CA LYS A 47 23.76 18.34 -12.99
C LYS A 47 23.88 17.10 -13.88
N THR A 48 23.74 15.90 -13.32
CA THR A 48 24.03 14.64 -14.01
C THR A 48 22.96 13.57 -13.80
N GLY A 49 22.08 13.72 -12.82
CA GLY A 49 21.20 12.66 -12.33
C GLY A 49 19.83 12.57 -13.01
N THR A 50 19.51 13.46 -13.96
CA THR A 50 18.17 13.50 -14.57
C THR A 50 17.80 12.27 -15.40
N GLU A 51 18.75 11.40 -15.70
CA GLU A 51 18.54 10.11 -16.36
C GLU A 51 18.53 8.94 -15.36
N GLU A 52 18.55 9.22 -14.04
CA GLU A 52 18.54 8.23 -12.97
C GLU A 52 17.20 8.25 -12.23
N PRO A 53 16.43 7.15 -12.19
CA PRO A 53 15.17 7.09 -11.41
C PRO A 53 15.37 7.44 -9.93
N GLU A 54 16.51 7.03 -9.37
CA GLU A 54 16.89 7.25 -7.98
C GLU A 54 17.09 8.73 -7.63
N PHE A 55 17.46 9.56 -8.62
CA PHE A 55 17.49 11.02 -8.46
C PHE A 55 16.11 11.55 -8.07
N TYR A 56 15.09 11.23 -8.84
CA TYR A 56 13.71 11.72 -8.60
C TYR A 56 13.14 11.20 -7.29
N THR A 57 13.32 9.91 -7.01
CA THR A 57 12.81 9.32 -5.76
C THR A 57 13.50 9.90 -4.53
N SER A 58 14.81 10.22 -4.62
CA SER A 58 15.55 10.86 -3.54
C SER A 58 15.06 12.29 -3.28
N TYR A 59 14.81 13.06 -4.33
CA TYR A 59 14.25 14.40 -4.22
C TYR A 59 12.83 14.37 -3.63
N SER A 60 12.00 13.46 -4.10
CA SER A 60 10.66 13.26 -3.55
C SER A 60 10.72 12.93 -2.05
N ASN A 61 11.51 11.94 -1.67
CA ASN A 61 11.66 11.53 -0.28
C ASN A 61 12.15 12.70 0.61
N TYR A 62 13.13 13.47 0.12
CA TYR A 62 13.62 14.64 0.84
C TYR A 62 12.53 15.66 1.07
N TYR A 63 11.81 16.09 0.02
CA TYR A 63 10.77 17.11 0.17
C TYR A 63 9.58 16.61 0.99
N PHE A 64 9.21 15.35 0.85
CA PHE A 64 8.15 14.78 1.67
C PHE A 64 8.54 14.68 3.15
N SER A 65 9.78 14.27 3.47
CA SER A 65 10.26 14.27 4.86
C SER A 65 10.24 15.68 5.47
N GLN A 66 10.62 16.69 4.68
CA GLN A 66 10.61 18.09 5.11
C GLN A 66 9.20 18.72 5.16
N SER A 67 8.18 18.05 4.60
CA SER A 67 6.79 18.51 4.68
C SER A 67 6.13 18.13 5.98
N LYS A 68 6.60 17.06 6.64
CA LYS A 68 6.01 16.52 7.86
C LYS A 68 6.16 17.51 9.02
N GLN A 69 5.04 17.80 9.67
CA GLN A 69 4.95 18.64 10.86
C GLN A 69 4.21 17.86 11.94
N GLU A 70 4.79 17.78 13.12
CA GLU A 70 4.17 17.15 14.27
C GLU A 70 3.79 18.23 15.30
N LEU A 71 2.49 18.35 15.51
CA LEU A 71 1.94 19.33 16.45
C LEU A 71 1.46 18.58 17.69
N LEU A 72 2.04 18.92 18.84
CA LEU A 72 1.53 18.47 20.12
C LEU A 72 0.35 19.35 20.54
N SER A 73 -0.75 18.74 20.87
CA SER A 73 -1.94 19.41 21.39
C SER A 73 -2.28 18.92 22.80
N ILE A 74 -2.67 19.85 23.66
CA ILE A 74 -3.17 19.58 25.02
C ILE A 74 -4.67 19.86 25.00
N GLN A 75 -5.47 18.87 25.46
CA GLN A 75 -6.93 18.93 25.44
C GLN A 75 -7.49 18.43 26.77
N ASN A 76 -8.62 18.99 27.21
CA ASN A 76 -9.29 18.56 28.44
C ASN A 76 -10.13 17.28 28.23
N GLN A 77 -10.45 16.95 26.98
CA GLN A 77 -11.20 15.74 26.61
C GLN A 77 -10.28 14.74 25.93
N LYS A 78 -10.52 13.44 26.16
CA LYS A 78 -9.75 12.38 25.49
C LYS A 78 -9.99 12.45 23.98
N PRO A 79 -8.94 12.69 23.19
CA PRO A 79 -9.07 12.71 21.72
C PRO A 79 -9.27 11.30 21.17
N ASN A 80 -9.80 11.21 19.95
CA ASN A 80 -9.78 9.96 19.19
C ASN A 80 -8.32 9.62 18.85
N GLY A 81 -7.91 8.36 19.10
CA GLY A 81 -6.57 7.89 18.81
C GLY A 81 -5.62 7.86 20.01
N LYS A 82 -4.31 7.79 19.74
CA LYS A 82 -3.28 7.69 20.78
C LYS A 82 -3.09 9.02 21.52
N SER A 83 -3.20 8.98 22.82
CA SER A 83 -2.96 10.14 23.69
C SER A 83 -2.33 9.70 25.02
N LEU A 84 -1.57 10.61 25.62
CA LEU A 84 -1.05 10.46 26.98
C LEU A 84 -1.96 11.26 27.92
N GLN A 85 -2.52 10.57 28.92
CA GLN A 85 -3.26 11.22 30.01
C GLN A 85 -2.26 11.76 31.04
N PHE A 86 -2.48 12.98 31.51
CA PHE A 86 -1.73 13.51 32.64
C PHE A 86 -2.68 13.87 33.79
N GLU A 87 -2.19 13.69 35.01
CA GLU A 87 -2.96 13.80 36.23
C GLU A 87 -2.27 14.74 37.21
N ASP A 88 -3.04 15.30 38.14
CA ASP A 88 -2.48 16.04 39.28
C ASP A 88 -1.93 15.08 40.36
N LYS A 89 -1.32 15.64 41.40
CA LYS A 89 -0.76 14.87 42.52
C LYS A 89 -1.80 14.04 43.27
N SER A 90 -3.07 14.31 43.10
CA SER A 90 -4.22 13.64 43.74
C SER A 90 -4.81 12.54 42.81
N GLY A 91 -4.26 12.33 41.61
CA GLY A 91 -4.74 11.37 40.62
C GLY A 91 -5.92 11.84 39.76
N ASN A 92 -6.25 13.13 39.81
CA ASN A 92 -7.31 13.65 38.97
C ASN A 92 -6.79 13.99 37.58
N THR A 93 -7.49 13.52 36.54
CA THR A 93 -7.15 13.81 35.15
C THR A 93 -7.21 15.31 34.89
N GLN A 94 -6.10 15.89 34.45
CA GLN A 94 -5.99 17.32 34.10
C GLN A 94 -6.07 17.52 32.59
N GLY A 95 -5.81 16.48 31.80
CA GLY A 95 -5.92 16.55 30.34
C GLY A 95 -5.22 15.41 29.63
N PHE A 96 -5.17 15.58 28.31
CA PHE A 96 -4.57 14.61 27.38
C PHE A 96 -3.60 15.34 26.44
N ILE A 97 -2.46 14.73 26.19
CA ILE A 97 -1.48 15.17 25.19
C ILE A 97 -1.63 14.23 23.99
N SER A 98 -1.89 14.76 22.84
CA SER A 98 -1.91 14.02 21.57
C SER A 98 -0.98 14.66 20.55
N SER A 99 -0.46 13.84 19.65
CA SER A 99 0.35 14.29 18.52
C SER A 99 -0.50 14.22 17.25
N ASN A 100 -0.57 15.34 16.53
CA ASN A 100 -1.21 15.41 15.22
C ASN A 100 -0.14 15.63 14.14
N ILE A 101 -0.12 14.74 13.16
CA ILE A 101 0.77 14.87 12.01
C ILE A 101 0.02 15.63 10.92
N SER A 102 0.66 16.67 10.39
CA SER A 102 0.23 17.40 9.20
C SER A 102 1.38 17.51 8.21
N TYR A 103 1.07 17.90 6.99
CA TYR A 103 2.05 18.01 5.93
C TYR A 103 1.95 19.38 5.25
N ASP A 104 3.09 20.05 5.09
CA ASP A 104 3.19 21.30 4.33
C ASP A 104 2.84 21.02 2.86
N SER A 105 1.81 21.70 2.37
CA SER A 105 1.24 21.45 1.04
C SER A 105 2.21 21.75 -0.10
N LEU A 106 3.04 22.81 0.02
CA LEU A 106 3.98 23.20 -1.03
C LEU A 106 5.12 22.18 -1.16
N LYS A 107 5.65 21.69 -0.03
CA LYS A 107 6.69 20.67 -0.03
C LYS A 107 6.14 19.32 -0.50
N THR A 108 4.93 18.96 -0.06
CA THR A 108 4.24 17.76 -0.53
C THR A 108 4.02 17.80 -2.04
N LEU A 109 3.50 18.91 -2.57
CA LEU A 109 3.33 19.07 -4.01
C LEU A 109 4.65 18.94 -4.76
N LYS A 110 5.74 19.52 -4.21
CA LYS A 110 7.06 19.39 -4.81
C LYS A 110 7.55 17.94 -4.82
N ALA A 111 7.31 17.18 -3.75
CA ALA A 111 7.63 15.75 -3.70
C ALA A 111 6.86 14.96 -4.77
N ILE A 112 5.56 15.21 -4.91
CA ILE A 112 4.70 14.56 -5.92
C ILE A 112 5.18 14.91 -7.33
N ASN A 113 5.52 16.18 -7.62
CA ASN A 113 5.98 16.61 -8.93
C ASN A 113 7.27 15.89 -9.37
N TYR A 114 8.19 15.56 -8.45
CA TYR A 114 9.36 14.73 -8.79
C TYR A 114 8.94 13.30 -9.17
N LEU A 115 7.96 12.72 -8.48
CA LEU A 115 7.46 11.38 -8.84
C LEU A 115 6.69 11.39 -10.17
N ASP A 116 5.96 12.45 -10.47
CA ASP A 116 5.27 12.59 -11.76
C ASP A 116 6.27 12.63 -12.93
N GLN A 117 7.33 13.42 -12.81
CA GLN A 117 8.42 13.45 -13.80
C GLN A 117 9.10 12.07 -13.93
N ALA A 118 9.30 11.37 -12.80
CA ALA A 118 9.88 10.04 -12.81
C ALA A 118 8.96 9.00 -13.46
N ILE A 119 7.65 9.07 -13.23
CA ILE A 119 6.67 8.17 -13.87
C ILE A 119 6.66 8.37 -15.38
N GLU A 120 6.76 9.62 -15.84
CA GLU A 120 6.85 9.94 -17.27
C GLU A 120 8.12 9.40 -17.92
N LYS A 121 9.30 9.59 -17.29
CA LYS A 121 10.58 9.15 -17.82
C LYS A 121 10.83 7.65 -17.66
N PHE A 122 10.38 7.05 -16.55
CA PHE A 122 10.63 5.67 -16.19
C PHE A 122 9.33 4.91 -15.91
N PRO A 123 8.43 4.83 -16.86
CA PRO A 123 7.04 4.39 -16.66
C PRO A 123 6.90 2.95 -16.16
N ASN A 124 7.93 2.10 -16.33
CA ASN A 124 7.95 0.72 -15.87
C ASN A 124 8.36 0.57 -14.39
N ARG A 125 8.81 1.63 -13.73
CA ARG A 125 9.22 1.64 -12.32
C ARG A 125 7.97 1.68 -11.42
N LEU A 126 7.56 0.51 -10.96
CA LEU A 126 6.35 0.36 -10.14
C LEU A 126 6.51 0.97 -8.74
N ASP A 127 7.71 0.90 -8.17
CA ASP A 127 8.04 1.52 -6.88
C ASP A 127 7.83 3.04 -6.87
N ILE A 128 8.06 3.73 -7.99
CA ILE A 128 7.83 5.17 -8.13
C ILE A 128 6.33 5.47 -8.06
N ARG A 129 5.51 4.68 -8.76
CA ARG A 129 4.04 4.82 -8.74
C ARG A 129 3.48 4.57 -7.34
N PHE A 130 3.95 3.54 -6.66
CA PHE A 130 3.55 3.25 -5.29
C PHE A 130 4.12 4.26 -4.28
N GLY A 131 5.30 4.83 -4.53
CA GLY A 131 5.81 5.95 -3.75
C GLY A 131 4.90 7.18 -3.81
N LYS A 132 4.32 7.47 -5.00
CA LYS A 132 3.31 8.53 -5.14
C LYS A 132 2.02 8.17 -4.39
N CYS A 133 1.54 6.92 -4.51
CA CYS A 133 0.38 6.46 -3.75
C CYS A 133 0.60 6.62 -2.24
N TYR A 134 1.78 6.26 -1.72
CA TYR A 134 2.12 6.42 -0.31
C TYR A 134 2.00 7.89 0.16
N ILE A 135 2.56 8.85 -0.58
CA ILE A 135 2.47 10.26 -0.23
C ILE A 135 1.00 10.73 -0.21
N LEU A 136 0.23 10.35 -1.21
CA LEU A 136 -1.18 10.73 -1.35
C LEU A 136 -2.04 10.14 -0.24
N GLU A 137 -1.79 8.90 0.17
CA GLU A 137 -2.44 8.25 1.32
C GLU A 137 -2.11 8.98 2.63
N GLN A 138 -0.82 9.25 2.88
CA GLN A 138 -0.38 9.96 4.10
C GLN A 138 -0.98 11.36 4.22
N THR A 139 -1.32 11.98 3.11
CA THR A 139 -1.94 13.31 3.07
C THR A 139 -3.46 13.28 2.90
N ASN A 140 -4.07 12.09 2.97
CA ASN A 140 -5.51 11.84 2.79
C ASN A 140 -6.06 12.32 1.44
N ASP A 141 -5.21 12.43 0.41
CA ASP A 141 -5.64 12.75 -0.96
C ASP A 141 -6.07 11.47 -1.70
N TYR A 142 -7.15 10.86 -1.22
CA TYR A 142 -7.66 9.60 -1.76
C TYR A 142 -8.17 9.71 -3.20
N SER A 143 -8.51 10.90 -3.65
CA SER A 143 -8.90 11.13 -5.05
C SER A 143 -7.72 10.91 -6.00
N ASN A 144 -6.59 11.58 -5.76
CA ASN A 144 -5.38 11.41 -6.56
C ASN A 144 -4.70 10.07 -6.33
N PHE A 145 -4.80 9.51 -5.11
CA PHE A 145 -4.38 8.14 -4.81
C PHE A 145 -5.10 7.13 -5.71
N THR A 146 -6.44 7.18 -5.77
CA THR A 146 -7.25 6.30 -6.61
C THR A 146 -6.92 6.47 -8.08
N LYS A 147 -6.81 7.71 -8.55
CA LYS A 147 -6.39 8.03 -9.92
C LYS A 147 -5.05 7.39 -10.26
N THR A 148 -4.04 7.54 -9.38
CA THR A 148 -2.69 6.99 -9.58
C THR A 148 -2.71 5.46 -9.66
N LEU A 149 -3.51 4.79 -8.82
CA LEU A 149 -3.66 3.33 -8.88
C LEU A 149 -4.36 2.89 -10.17
N ILE A 150 -5.43 3.56 -10.57
CA ILE A 150 -6.14 3.27 -11.83
C ILE A 150 -5.20 3.41 -13.02
N GLU A 151 -4.47 4.51 -13.13
CA GLU A 151 -3.46 4.73 -14.18
C GLU A 151 -2.35 3.65 -14.16
N THR A 152 -1.97 3.17 -12.98
CA THR A 152 -1.00 2.09 -12.82
C THR A 152 -1.57 0.75 -13.32
N ILE A 153 -2.81 0.45 -12.97
CA ILE A 153 -3.53 -0.75 -13.44
C ILE A 153 -3.69 -0.72 -14.96
N GLU A 154 -4.08 0.41 -15.53
CA GLU A 154 -4.23 0.57 -16.98
C GLU A 154 -2.88 0.41 -17.70
N TYR A 155 -1.81 1.00 -17.15
CA TYR A 155 -0.47 0.90 -17.73
C TYR A 155 0.08 -0.54 -17.70
N SER A 156 -0.39 -1.40 -16.81
CA SER A 156 0.00 -2.82 -16.78
C SER A 156 -0.28 -3.56 -18.09
N ARG A 157 -1.32 -3.15 -18.84
CA ARG A 157 -1.62 -3.67 -20.18
C ARG A 157 -0.60 -3.18 -21.21
N VAL A 158 -0.16 -1.93 -21.08
CA VAL A 158 0.79 -1.31 -22.03
C VAL A 158 2.17 -1.95 -21.90
N ASN A 159 2.64 -2.17 -20.65
CA ASN A 159 3.95 -2.76 -20.41
C ASN A 159 3.93 -4.29 -20.27
N ASN A 160 2.75 -4.95 -20.46
CA ASN A 160 2.56 -6.39 -20.29
C ASN A 160 3.09 -6.90 -18.94
N ASN A 161 2.85 -6.17 -17.86
CA ASN A 161 3.35 -6.44 -16.51
C ASN A 161 4.89 -6.56 -16.41
N ASN A 162 5.64 -5.96 -17.34
CA ASN A 162 7.10 -5.89 -17.28
C ASN A 162 7.56 -4.80 -16.32
N TRP A 163 7.26 -5.01 -15.04
CA TRP A 163 7.57 -4.06 -13.99
C TRP A 163 9.03 -4.14 -13.53
N LEU A 164 9.58 -2.98 -13.23
CA LEU A 164 10.86 -2.79 -12.56
C LEU A 164 10.62 -2.28 -11.14
N TRP A 165 11.57 -2.57 -10.26
CA TRP A 165 11.65 -2.06 -8.90
C TRP A 165 12.97 -1.31 -8.70
N MET A 166 13.22 -0.77 -7.52
CA MET A 166 14.46 -0.05 -7.18
C MET A 166 15.69 -0.65 -7.86
N ASN A 167 16.60 0.20 -8.33
CA ASN A 167 17.79 -0.17 -9.11
C ASN A 167 17.45 -0.97 -10.41
N ASN A 168 16.31 -0.71 -10.99
CA ASN A 168 15.80 -1.37 -12.22
C ASN A 168 15.72 -2.91 -12.13
N VAL A 169 15.53 -3.46 -10.93
CA VAL A 169 15.37 -4.91 -10.74
C VAL A 169 14.03 -5.36 -11.33
N LYS A 170 14.10 -6.27 -12.32
CA LYS A 170 12.89 -6.81 -12.96
C LYS A 170 12.09 -7.69 -12.01
N GLN A 171 10.78 -7.45 -11.93
CA GLN A 171 9.86 -8.31 -11.19
C GLN A 171 9.51 -9.55 -12.02
N LYS A 172 9.95 -10.73 -11.56
CA LYS A 172 9.74 -11.99 -12.30
C LYS A 172 8.27 -12.36 -12.47
N LYS A 173 7.43 -12.00 -11.52
CA LYS A 173 5.98 -12.22 -11.49
C LYS A 173 5.26 -10.87 -11.40
N GLY A 174 5.44 -10.05 -12.42
CA GLY A 174 5.00 -8.66 -12.39
C GLY A 174 3.51 -8.48 -12.18
N GLU A 175 2.66 -9.33 -12.77
CA GLU A 175 1.21 -9.33 -12.56
C GLU A 175 0.86 -9.66 -11.11
N GLU A 176 1.36 -10.77 -10.58
CA GLU A 176 1.13 -11.20 -9.20
C GLU A 176 1.59 -10.12 -8.21
N PHE A 177 2.76 -9.51 -8.48
CA PHE A 177 3.32 -8.45 -7.67
C PHE A 177 2.46 -7.18 -7.69
N LEU A 178 1.96 -6.76 -8.86
CA LEU A 178 1.03 -5.64 -8.98
C LEU A 178 -0.26 -5.91 -8.21
N LEU A 179 -0.92 -7.06 -8.48
CA LEU A 179 -2.23 -7.37 -7.92
C LEU A 179 -2.20 -7.56 -6.40
N SER A 180 -1.13 -8.16 -5.85
CA SER A 180 -0.98 -8.28 -4.40
C SER A 180 -0.82 -6.92 -3.71
N ASN A 181 -0.13 -5.95 -4.34
CA ASN A 181 -0.06 -4.59 -3.80
C ASN A 181 -1.39 -3.85 -3.90
N ILE A 182 -2.13 -4.01 -5.01
CA ILE A 182 -3.49 -3.45 -5.12
C ILE A 182 -4.41 -4.02 -4.04
N GLN A 183 -4.36 -5.34 -3.81
CA GLN A 183 -5.12 -5.98 -2.73
C GLN A 183 -4.75 -5.40 -1.35
N ASN A 184 -3.46 -5.15 -1.10
CA ASN A 184 -3.02 -4.52 0.15
C ASN A 184 -3.58 -3.11 0.30
N TYR A 185 -3.60 -2.30 -0.75
CA TYR A 185 -4.22 -0.97 -0.71
C TYR A 185 -5.73 -1.03 -0.45
N LEU A 186 -6.44 -1.97 -1.09
CA LEU A 186 -7.87 -2.17 -0.81
C LEU A 186 -8.11 -2.56 0.66
N ASN A 187 -7.26 -3.44 1.21
CA ASN A 187 -7.34 -3.82 2.62
C ASN A 187 -7.04 -2.63 3.55
N GLN A 188 -6.03 -1.80 3.25
CA GLN A 188 -5.71 -0.60 4.01
C GLN A 188 -6.89 0.38 4.04
N LEU A 189 -7.53 0.63 2.90
CA LEU A 189 -8.72 1.48 2.84
C LEU A 189 -9.87 0.90 3.68
N TYR A 190 -10.09 -0.41 3.63
CA TYR A 190 -11.11 -1.09 4.45
C TYR A 190 -10.83 -0.99 5.95
N GLU A 191 -9.57 -1.17 6.37
CA GLU A 191 -9.14 -1.14 7.77
C GLU A 191 -9.27 0.24 8.43
N THR A 192 -9.38 1.31 7.64
CA THR A 192 -9.67 2.64 8.19
C THR A 192 -11.04 2.74 8.84
N GLN A 193 -11.97 1.86 8.46
CA GLN A 193 -13.39 1.90 8.86
C GLN A 193 -14.10 3.22 8.51
N ASP A 194 -13.58 3.95 7.52
CA ASP A 194 -14.17 5.17 6.99
C ASP A 194 -15.02 4.84 5.75
N ASP A 195 -16.34 4.85 5.92
CA ASP A 195 -17.28 4.55 4.84
C ASP A 195 -17.16 5.49 3.63
N SER A 196 -16.60 6.69 3.81
CA SER A 196 -16.34 7.61 2.70
C SER A 196 -15.32 7.06 1.71
N LEU A 197 -14.45 6.13 2.14
CA LEU A 197 -13.42 5.51 1.30
C LEU A 197 -13.92 4.31 0.50
N LEU A 198 -15.09 3.76 0.81
CA LEU A 198 -15.67 2.61 0.09
C LEU A 198 -15.84 2.88 -1.41
N GLN A 199 -16.11 4.13 -1.79
CA GLN A 199 -16.23 4.50 -3.20
C GLN A 199 -14.90 4.35 -3.94
N PHE A 200 -13.78 4.70 -3.30
CA PHE A 200 -12.45 4.55 -3.86
C PHE A 200 -12.06 3.07 -3.98
N MET A 201 -12.40 2.25 -2.98
CA MET A 201 -12.20 0.79 -3.06
C MET A 201 -12.94 0.19 -4.27
N ILE A 202 -14.19 0.60 -4.50
CA ILE A 202 -14.99 0.14 -5.64
C ILE A 202 -14.32 0.55 -6.96
N GLN A 203 -13.93 1.82 -7.11
CA GLN A 203 -13.30 2.31 -8.34
C GLN A 203 -12.01 1.56 -8.69
N ILE A 204 -11.14 1.34 -7.69
CA ILE A 204 -9.88 0.60 -7.87
C ILE A 204 -10.17 -0.87 -8.20
N GLY A 205 -11.07 -1.51 -7.45
CA GLY A 205 -11.41 -2.91 -7.63
C GLY A 205 -12.07 -3.19 -8.97
N ASP A 206 -13.03 -2.36 -9.39
CA ASP A 206 -13.70 -2.47 -10.68
C ASP A 206 -12.72 -2.34 -11.83
N LYS A 207 -11.81 -1.34 -11.77
CA LYS A 207 -10.76 -1.17 -12.79
C LYS A 207 -9.80 -2.37 -12.82
N ALA A 208 -9.40 -2.89 -11.68
CA ALA A 208 -8.54 -4.07 -11.64
C ALA A 208 -9.24 -5.29 -12.24
N LEU A 209 -10.54 -5.49 -11.97
CA LEU A 209 -11.32 -6.61 -12.47
C LEU A 209 -11.71 -6.47 -13.96
N GLU A 210 -11.73 -5.28 -14.52
CA GLU A 210 -11.84 -5.06 -15.95
C GLU A 210 -10.64 -5.68 -16.70
N ILE A 211 -9.44 -5.58 -16.15
CA ILE A 211 -8.20 -6.07 -16.75
C ILE A 211 -7.88 -7.49 -16.31
N TYR A 212 -8.13 -7.83 -15.04
CA TYR A 212 -7.83 -9.10 -14.40
C TYR A 212 -9.10 -9.80 -13.87
N PRO A 213 -10.02 -10.20 -14.76
CA PRO A 213 -11.36 -10.68 -14.36
C PRO A 213 -11.36 -11.98 -13.56
N LYS A 214 -10.23 -12.70 -13.48
CA LYS A 214 -10.09 -13.95 -12.74
C LYS A 214 -9.53 -13.77 -11.32
N ASN A 215 -9.20 -12.54 -10.90
CA ASN A 215 -8.69 -12.31 -9.55
C ASN A 215 -9.82 -12.41 -8.52
N ILE A 216 -9.82 -13.50 -7.74
CA ILE A 216 -10.85 -13.79 -6.74
C ILE A 216 -10.74 -12.86 -5.54
N GLU A 217 -9.52 -12.57 -5.09
CA GLU A 217 -9.27 -11.75 -3.89
C GLU A 217 -9.78 -10.32 -4.07
N ILE A 218 -9.37 -9.63 -5.13
CA ILE A 218 -9.84 -8.29 -5.46
C ILE A 218 -11.36 -8.29 -5.65
N ARG A 219 -11.91 -9.30 -6.33
CA ARG A 219 -13.36 -9.43 -6.54
C ARG A 219 -14.11 -9.55 -5.22
N THR A 220 -13.60 -10.35 -4.31
CA THR A 220 -14.19 -10.55 -2.98
C THR A 220 -14.13 -9.28 -2.16
N THR A 221 -12.99 -8.61 -2.12
CA THR A 221 -12.83 -7.34 -1.37
C THR A 221 -13.71 -6.23 -1.95
N THR A 222 -13.80 -6.13 -3.28
CA THR A 222 -14.69 -5.17 -3.94
C THR A 222 -16.16 -5.45 -3.62
N SER A 223 -16.55 -6.74 -3.54
CA SER A 223 -17.92 -7.12 -3.14
C SER A 223 -18.28 -6.68 -1.73
N VAL A 224 -17.30 -6.72 -0.81
CA VAL A 224 -17.49 -6.22 0.58
C VAL A 224 -17.75 -4.71 0.57
N ALA A 225 -17.02 -3.95 -0.23
CA ALA A 225 -17.26 -2.51 -0.37
C ALA A 225 -18.65 -2.19 -0.92
N TYR A 226 -19.13 -2.94 -1.93
CA TYR A 226 -20.50 -2.83 -2.41
C TYR A 226 -21.54 -3.17 -1.31
N LEU A 227 -21.28 -4.22 -0.53
CA LEU A 227 -22.18 -4.63 0.55
C LEU A 227 -22.31 -3.55 1.63
N LEU A 228 -21.18 -2.97 2.05
CA LEU A 228 -21.15 -1.88 3.04
C LEU A 228 -21.82 -0.60 2.52
N LYS A 229 -21.82 -0.37 1.22
CA LYS A 229 -22.63 0.69 0.57
C LYS A 229 -24.10 0.30 0.37
N ASN A 230 -24.58 -0.75 1.04
CA ASN A 230 -25.97 -1.26 0.94
C ASN A 230 -26.37 -1.73 -0.47
N ASN A 231 -25.40 -2.07 -1.32
CA ASN A 231 -25.65 -2.65 -2.66
C ASN A 231 -25.42 -4.16 -2.65
N SER A 232 -26.28 -4.87 -1.93
CA SER A 232 -26.19 -6.33 -1.77
C SER A 232 -26.33 -7.09 -3.10
N ASP A 233 -27.06 -6.55 -4.07
CA ASP A 233 -27.24 -7.19 -5.38
C ASP A 233 -25.93 -7.19 -6.16
N LYS A 234 -25.23 -6.06 -6.20
CA LYS A 234 -23.93 -5.96 -6.84
C LYS A 234 -22.87 -6.80 -6.11
N ALA A 235 -22.89 -6.82 -4.77
CA ALA A 235 -22.04 -7.69 -3.97
C ALA A 235 -22.22 -9.17 -4.33
N LEU A 236 -23.48 -9.65 -4.44
CA LEU A 236 -23.78 -11.02 -4.86
C LEU A 236 -23.33 -11.32 -6.29
N GLU A 237 -23.49 -10.38 -7.22
CA GLU A 237 -22.99 -10.55 -8.60
C GLU A 237 -21.49 -10.84 -8.58
N TYR A 238 -20.70 -10.04 -7.86
CA TYR A 238 -19.26 -10.22 -7.75
C TYR A 238 -18.86 -11.54 -7.09
N LEU A 239 -19.51 -11.85 -5.99
CA LEU A 239 -19.25 -13.11 -5.26
C LEU A 239 -19.63 -14.35 -6.07
N LYS A 240 -20.74 -14.30 -6.83
CA LYS A 240 -21.13 -15.40 -7.72
C LYS A 240 -20.13 -15.62 -8.85
N LEU A 241 -19.56 -14.54 -9.40
CA LEU A 241 -18.47 -14.64 -10.37
C LEU A 241 -17.21 -15.25 -9.73
N ALA A 242 -16.89 -14.91 -8.46
CA ALA A 242 -15.79 -15.52 -7.72
C ALA A 242 -16.05 -17.01 -7.47
N GLU A 243 -17.27 -17.38 -7.05
CA GLU A 243 -17.68 -18.77 -6.86
C GLU A 243 -17.54 -19.61 -8.15
N ASN A 244 -17.86 -19.04 -9.31
CA ASN A 244 -17.71 -19.73 -10.59
C ASN A 244 -16.22 -20.02 -10.91
N ILE A 245 -15.29 -19.18 -10.46
CA ILE A 245 -13.85 -19.39 -10.65
C ILE A 245 -13.34 -20.46 -9.68
N ASN A 246 -13.71 -20.40 -8.40
CA ASN A 246 -13.36 -21.38 -7.38
C ASN A 246 -14.59 -21.79 -6.52
N PRO A 247 -15.32 -22.82 -6.92
CA PRO A 247 -16.56 -23.22 -6.23
C PRO A 247 -16.38 -23.78 -4.80
N LYS A 248 -15.13 -23.96 -4.36
CA LYS A 248 -14.78 -24.47 -3.02
C LYS A 248 -14.12 -23.42 -2.13
N ASP A 249 -13.99 -22.20 -2.59
CA ASP A 249 -13.44 -21.11 -1.80
C ASP A 249 -14.38 -20.78 -0.63
N CYS A 250 -13.97 -21.16 0.57
CA CYS A 250 -14.82 -21.01 1.76
C CYS A 250 -15.04 -19.55 2.16
N ILE A 251 -14.10 -18.64 1.82
CA ILE A 251 -14.24 -17.21 2.09
C ILE A 251 -15.32 -16.62 1.18
N VAL A 252 -15.26 -16.93 -0.11
CA VAL A 252 -16.27 -16.51 -1.08
C VAL A 252 -17.65 -17.03 -0.69
N ILE A 253 -17.75 -18.35 -0.40
CA ILE A 253 -19.01 -19.00 0.00
C ILE A 253 -19.60 -18.35 1.26
N ASN A 254 -18.74 -18.08 2.27
CA ASN A 254 -19.17 -17.42 3.49
C ASN A 254 -19.67 -15.99 3.22
N ASN A 255 -18.98 -15.22 2.37
CA ASN A 255 -19.41 -13.88 2.03
C ASN A 255 -20.74 -13.86 1.26
N ILE A 256 -21.00 -14.87 0.43
CA ILE A 256 -22.34 -15.07 -0.17
C ILE A 256 -23.40 -15.31 0.91
N ALA A 257 -23.11 -16.19 1.88
CA ALA A 257 -24.04 -16.46 2.98
C ALA A 257 -24.35 -15.21 3.79
N GLN A 258 -23.32 -14.44 4.15
CA GLN A 258 -23.46 -13.15 4.85
C GLN A 258 -24.30 -12.16 4.04
N THR A 259 -24.06 -12.06 2.75
CA THR A 259 -24.80 -11.13 1.89
C THR A 259 -26.28 -11.51 1.82
N TYR A 260 -26.63 -12.80 1.71
CA TYR A 260 -28.02 -13.26 1.79
C TYR A 260 -28.64 -13.00 3.18
N LYS A 261 -27.87 -13.20 4.26
CA LYS A 261 -28.32 -12.87 5.62
C LYS A 261 -28.68 -11.39 5.75
N ILE A 262 -27.84 -10.49 5.25
CA ILE A 262 -28.07 -9.03 5.25
C ILE A 262 -29.29 -8.67 4.41
N LYS A 263 -29.51 -9.33 3.27
CA LYS A 263 -30.72 -9.16 2.45
C LYS A 263 -32.01 -9.70 3.09
N GLY A 264 -31.91 -10.41 4.20
CA GLY A 264 -33.07 -11.08 4.84
C GLY A 264 -33.49 -12.39 4.16
N ASP A 265 -32.74 -12.87 3.18
CA ASP A 265 -32.99 -14.15 2.51
C ASP A 265 -32.40 -15.30 3.34
N LYS A 266 -33.17 -15.67 4.39
CA LYS A 266 -32.78 -16.71 5.36
C LYS A 266 -32.52 -18.07 4.69
N LEU A 267 -33.31 -18.42 3.69
CA LEU A 267 -33.19 -19.73 3.01
C LEU A 267 -31.85 -19.86 2.30
N ASN A 268 -31.50 -18.90 1.44
CA ASN A 268 -30.24 -18.90 0.72
C ASN A 268 -29.06 -18.71 1.68
N ALA A 269 -29.15 -17.89 2.70
CA ALA A 269 -28.12 -17.75 3.73
C ALA A 269 -27.80 -19.12 4.39
N ILE A 270 -28.80 -19.88 4.82
CA ILE A 270 -28.60 -21.21 5.41
C ILE A 270 -27.94 -22.18 4.40
N ILE A 271 -28.40 -22.19 3.16
CA ILE A 271 -27.81 -23.05 2.11
C ILE A 271 -26.31 -22.76 1.97
N TYR A 272 -25.95 -21.49 1.91
CA TYR A 272 -24.55 -21.09 1.73
C TYR A 272 -23.71 -21.28 3.00
N TYR A 273 -24.25 -21.09 4.19
CA TYR A 273 -23.54 -21.45 5.43
C TYR A 273 -23.30 -22.97 5.52
N LYS A 274 -24.25 -23.83 5.14
CA LYS A 274 -24.01 -25.28 5.04
C LYS A 274 -22.92 -25.63 4.04
N LYS A 275 -22.82 -24.88 2.93
CA LYS A 275 -21.75 -25.03 1.96
C LYS A 275 -20.40 -24.57 2.54
N ALA A 276 -20.34 -23.44 3.28
CA ALA A 276 -19.17 -22.96 3.97
C ALA A 276 -18.69 -23.93 5.06
N GLU A 277 -19.62 -24.54 5.81
CA GLU A 277 -19.31 -25.60 6.77
C GLU A 277 -18.64 -26.80 6.10
N LYS A 278 -19.06 -27.17 4.90
CA LYS A 278 -18.50 -28.32 4.17
C LYS A 278 -17.05 -28.11 3.75
N PHE A 279 -16.71 -26.92 3.28
CA PHE A 279 -15.40 -26.63 2.69
C PHE A 279 -14.43 -25.86 3.60
N GLY A 280 -14.93 -25.24 4.67
CA GLY A 280 -14.14 -24.41 5.58
C GLY A 280 -13.29 -25.22 6.55
N ASP A 281 -12.37 -24.53 7.20
CA ASP A 281 -11.59 -25.01 8.34
C ASP A 281 -12.46 -25.11 9.61
N LYS A 282 -11.83 -25.41 10.74
CA LYS A 282 -12.52 -25.59 12.03
C LYS A 282 -13.25 -24.30 12.49
N GLU A 283 -12.65 -23.15 12.26
CA GLU A 283 -13.22 -21.86 12.67
C GLU A 283 -14.39 -21.47 11.78
N MET A 284 -14.24 -21.61 10.47
CA MET A 284 -15.31 -21.37 9.51
C MET A 284 -16.51 -22.29 9.76
N LYS A 285 -16.27 -23.59 10.05
CA LYS A 285 -17.33 -24.53 10.41
C LYS A 285 -18.08 -24.10 11.67
N LYS A 286 -17.36 -23.64 12.70
CA LYS A 286 -17.99 -23.16 13.94
C LYS A 286 -18.84 -21.92 13.65
N PHE A 287 -18.31 -20.98 12.91
CA PHE A 287 -18.98 -19.73 12.52
C PHE A 287 -20.26 -20.02 11.70
N ALA A 288 -20.15 -20.88 10.68
CA ALA A 288 -21.28 -21.27 9.84
C ALA A 288 -22.39 -21.92 10.65
N LYS A 289 -22.08 -22.89 11.54
CA LYS A 289 -23.06 -23.54 12.44
C LYS A 289 -23.79 -22.55 13.35
N GLN A 290 -23.06 -21.58 13.90
CA GLN A 290 -23.67 -20.57 14.75
C GLN A 290 -24.69 -19.73 13.96
N ASN A 291 -24.31 -19.27 12.76
CA ASN A 291 -25.24 -18.49 11.92
C ASN A 291 -26.43 -19.27 11.45
N ILE A 292 -26.28 -20.56 11.11
CA ILE A 292 -27.42 -21.43 10.79
C ILE A 292 -28.39 -21.49 11.97
N LYS A 293 -27.89 -21.77 13.18
CA LYS A 293 -28.74 -21.85 14.40
C LYS A 293 -29.48 -20.54 14.73
N GLU A 294 -28.85 -19.39 14.43
CA GLU A 294 -29.46 -18.06 14.58
C GLU A 294 -30.59 -17.84 13.57
N LEU A 295 -30.41 -18.28 12.32
CA LEU A 295 -31.40 -18.10 11.25
C LEU A 295 -32.60 -19.08 11.31
N GLU A 296 -32.40 -20.23 11.97
CA GLU A 296 -33.46 -21.25 12.16
C GLU A 296 -34.41 -20.92 13.34
N LYS A 297 -34.09 -19.89 14.15
CA LYS A 297 -34.98 -19.34 15.18
C LYS A 297 -35.96 -18.33 14.58
#